data_d7086ca7295cd27d85c42c5dedbcf3ad
#
_entry.id   d7086ca7295cd27d85c42c5dedbcf3ad
#
_cell.length_a   1.000
_cell.length_b   1.000
_cell.length_c   1.000
_cell.angle_alpha   90.00
_cell.angle_beta   90.00
_cell.angle_gamma   90.00
#
_symmetry.space_group_name_H-M   'P 1'
#
loop_
_entity.id
_entity.type
_entity.pdbx_description
1 polymer ?
#
loop_
_entity_poly.entity_id
_entity_poly.type
_entity_poly.pdbx_seq_one_letter_code
_entity_poly.pdbx_strand_id
1 'polypeptide(L)'
;MNKSLRIACDGEAASGKSTGAKLVSKKYKLFLINSGLLYRYASKIIIKHKPKKIVPFLKKKFRNISYNKIKKQSLHSQEISNHVGYLAKNKDVREIMKKFQKRIIKKNKRICVEGRDIASTILKKNPRYDLAFYFTCNLNLASIRR
;
A
#
# COMPACT_ATOMS: atom_id res chain seq x y z
N MET A 1 23.03 -12.35 -12.94
CA MET A 1 21.56 -12.10 -13.14
C MET A 1 20.90 -11.84 -11.80
N ASN A 2 20.32 -10.67 -11.60
CA ASN A 2 19.56 -10.40 -10.37
C ASN A 2 18.26 -11.20 -10.36
N LYS A 3 18.24 -12.30 -9.61
CA LYS A 3 17.10 -13.20 -9.43
C LYS A 3 15.88 -12.40 -8.93
N SER A 4 14.69 -12.69 -9.42
CA SER A 4 13.48 -12.05 -8.92
C SER A 4 13.31 -12.31 -7.41
N LEU A 5 12.83 -11.32 -6.67
CA LEU A 5 12.52 -11.46 -5.25
C LEU A 5 11.30 -10.60 -4.90
N ARG A 6 10.23 -11.24 -4.48
CA ARG A 6 8.96 -10.63 -4.10
C ARG A 6 8.64 -10.93 -2.65
N ILE A 7 8.59 -9.91 -1.83
CA ILE A 7 8.32 -10.04 -0.40
C ILE A 7 6.99 -9.36 -0.08
N ALA A 8 6.10 -10.11 0.58
CA ALA A 8 4.87 -9.59 1.17
C ALA A 8 5.10 -9.28 2.65
N CYS A 9 4.71 -8.10 3.09
CA CYS A 9 4.74 -7.70 4.49
C CYS A 9 3.34 -7.31 4.92
N ASP A 10 2.67 -8.18 5.66
CA ASP A 10 1.34 -7.96 6.20
C ASP A 10 1.38 -7.73 7.71
N GLY A 11 0.33 -7.16 8.26
CA GLY A 11 0.20 -6.94 9.70
C GLY A 11 -0.71 -5.78 10.04
N GLU A 12 -1.04 -5.67 11.32
CA GLU A 12 -1.93 -4.64 11.85
C GLU A 12 -1.28 -3.26 11.91
N ALA A 13 -2.09 -2.25 12.21
CA ALA A 13 -1.61 -0.91 12.48
C ALA A 13 -0.68 -0.91 13.71
N ALA A 14 0.40 -0.13 13.66
CA ALA A 14 1.40 0.00 14.72
C ALA A 14 2.19 -1.29 15.05
N SER A 15 2.10 -2.35 14.25
CA SER A 15 2.85 -3.61 14.44
C SER A 15 4.35 -3.52 14.10
N GLY A 16 4.85 -2.37 13.65
CA GLY A 16 6.25 -2.25 13.18
C GLY A 16 6.45 -2.68 11.71
N LYS A 17 5.39 -3.07 11.02
CA LYS A 17 5.40 -3.55 9.65
C LYS A 17 6.15 -2.61 8.68
N SER A 18 5.84 -1.32 8.70
CA SER A 18 6.48 -0.34 7.80
C SER A 18 7.98 -0.19 8.06
N THR A 19 8.40 -0.28 9.31
CA THR A 19 9.82 -0.28 9.70
C THR A 19 10.50 -1.55 9.18
N GLY A 20 9.92 -2.72 9.43
CA GLY A 20 10.44 -4.00 8.95
C GLY A 20 10.52 -4.05 7.42
N ALA A 21 9.47 -3.63 6.72
CA ALA A 21 9.45 -3.59 5.26
C ALA A 21 10.54 -2.65 4.68
N LYS A 22 10.78 -1.49 5.31
CA LYS A 22 11.88 -0.58 4.93
C LYS A 22 13.25 -1.22 5.11
N LEU A 23 13.51 -1.87 6.26
CA LEU A 23 14.78 -2.55 6.54
C LEU A 23 15.05 -3.67 5.54
N VAL A 24 14.06 -4.54 5.31
CA VAL A 24 14.14 -5.63 4.33
C VAL A 24 14.39 -5.08 2.93
N SER A 25 13.65 -4.04 2.53
CA SER A 25 13.82 -3.43 1.21
C SER A 25 15.20 -2.83 1.01
N LYS A 26 15.74 -2.15 2.03
CA LYS A 26 17.10 -1.60 1.99
C LYS A 26 18.15 -2.71 1.90
N LYS A 27 18.07 -3.72 2.77
CA LYS A 27 19.03 -4.83 2.82
C LYS A 27 19.11 -5.60 1.49
N TYR A 28 17.97 -5.89 0.88
CA TYR A 28 17.90 -6.69 -0.34
C TYR A 28 17.73 -5.87 -1.62
N LYS A 29 17.85 -4.55 -1.55
CA LYS A 29 17.71 -3.62 -2.70
C LYS A 29 16.40 -3.86 -3.46
N LEU A 30 15.27 -3.81 -2.74
CA LEU A 30 13.93 -4.02 -3.28
C LEU A 30 13.21 -2.68 -3.48
N PHE A 31 12.40 -2.60 -4.52
CA PHE A 31 11.44 -1.51 -4.66
C PHE A 31 10.33 -1.66 -3.62
N LEU A 32 10.16 -0.67 -2.75
CA LEU A 32 9.15 -0.73 -1.67
C LEU A 32 7.85 -0.05 -2.09
N ILE A 33 6.73 -0.78 -2.00
CA ILE A 33 5.37 -0.24 -2.05
C ILE A 33 4.74 -0.30 -0.67
N ASN A 34 4.24 0.84 -0.20
CA ASN A 34 3.34 0.94 0.94
C ASN A 34 1.91 1.12 0.44
N SER A 35 1.08 0.08 0.58
CA SER A 35 -0.32 0.11 0.13
C SER A 35 -1.14 1.17 0.86
N GLY A 36 -0.83 1.46 2.12
CA GLY A 36 -1.51 2.49 2.90
C GLY A 36 -1.38 3.89 2.30
N LEU A 37 -0.24 4.20 1.66
CA LEU A 37 -0.06 5.49 0.98
C LEU A 37 -1.01 5.66 -0.21
N LEU A 38 -1.41 4.57 -0.88
CA LEU A 38 -2.35 4.65 -2.00
C LEU A 38 -3.73 5.10 -1.53
N TYR A 39 -4.22 4.52 -0.43
CA TYR A 39 -5.50 4.91 0.17
C TYR A 39 -5.45 6.33 0.74
N ARG A 40 -4.34 6.73 1.36
CA ARG A 40 -4.12 8.09 1.84
C ARG A 40 -4.12 9.11 0.69
N TYR A 41 -3.45 8.79 -0.41
CA TYR A 41 -3.46 9.65 -1.60
C TYR A 41 -4.86 9.74 -2.20
N ALA A 42 -5.58 8.62 -2.33
CA ALA A 42 -6.96 8.61 -2.79
C ALA A 42 -7.85 9.49 -1.90
N SER A 43 -7.74 9.36 -0.57
CA SER A 43 -8.45 10.20 0.40
C SER A 43 -8.13 11.68 0.21
N LYS A 44 -6.85 12.05 0.12
CA LYS A 44 -6.41 13.44 -0.09
C LYS A 44 -7.05 14.07 -1.32
N ILE A 45 -7.02 13.37 -2.46
CA ILE A 45 -7.55 13.93 -3.70
C ILE A 45 -9.09 13.98 -3.72
N ILE A 46 -9.77 13.06 -3.03
CA ILE A 46 -11.23 13.11 -2.87
C ILE A 46 -11.63 14.30 -1.98
N ILE A 47 -10.99 14.46 -0.84
CA ILE A 47 -11.24 15.59 0.07
C ILE A 47 -11.03 16.93 -0.66
N LYS A 48 -9.92 17.03 -1.40
CA LYS A 48 -9.57 18.26 -2.13
C LYS A 48 -10.55 18.58 -3.27
N HIS A 49 -10.95 17.59 -4.06
CA HIS A 49 -11.70 17.81 -5.31
C HIS A 49 -13.21 17.54 -5.19
N LYS A 50 -13.66 16.92 -4.11
CA LYS A 50 -15.07 16.60 -3.81
C LYS A 50 -15.84 16.06 -5.04
N PRO A 51 -15.34 15.00 -5.72
CA PRO A 51 -15.93 14.52 -6.97
C PRO A 51 -17.33 13.93 -6.74
N LYS A 52 -18.28 14.24 -7.64
CA LYS A 52 -19.62 13.64 -7.59
C LYS A 52 -19.61 12.11 -7.73
N LYS A 53 -18.68 11.55 -8.51
CA LYS A 53 -18.50 10.11 -8.73
C LYS A 53 -17.07 9.71 -8.39
N ILE A 54 -16.88 9.12 -7.23
CA ILE A 54 -15.54 8.77 -6.67
C ILE A 54 -14.81 7.76 -7.56
N VAL A 55 -15.45 6.67 -7.96
CA VAL A 55 -14.82 5.56 -8.69
C VAL A 55 -14.26 5.99 -10.05
N PRO A 56 -15.03 6.65 -10.95
CA PRO A 56 -14.48 7.15 -12.21
C PRO A 56 -13.35 8.15 -12.02
N PHE A 57 -13.48 9.04 -11.03
CA PHE A 57 -12.45 10.02 -10.69
C PHE A 57 -11.13 9.34 -10.29
N LEU A 58 -11.18 8.37 -9.38
CA LEU A 58 -9.99 7.62 -8.96
C LEU A 58 -9.38 6.79 -10.10
N LYS A 59 -10.21 6.13 -10.93
CA LYS A 59 -9.72 5.41 -12.10
C LYS A 59 -8.89 6.31 -13.02
N LYS A 60 -9.37 7.52 -13.30
CA LYS A 60 -8.65 8.52 -14.12
C LYS A 60 -7.33 8.94 -13.46
N LYS A 61 -7.35 9.28 -12.16
CA LYS A 61 -6.16 9.74 -11.43
C LYS A 61 -5.09 8.65 -11.32
N PHE A 62 -5.46 7.42 -10.96
CA PHE A 62 -4.51 6.31 -10.79
C PHE A 62 -3.99 5.72 -12.12
N ARG A 63 -4.64 6.02 -13.27
CA ARG A 63 -4.11 5.68 -14.58
C ARG A 63 -2.81 6.42 -14.88
N ASN A 64 -2.72 7.70 -14.54
CA ASN A 64 -1.69 8.63 -15.00
C ASN A 64 -0.64 9.00 -13.95
N ILE A 65 -0.79 8.54 -12.70
CA ILE A 65 0.15 8.85 -11.64
C ILE A 65 1.19 7.74 -11.45
N SER A 66 2.43 8.11 -11.13
CA SER A 66 3.46 7.17 -10.68
C SER A 66 3.46 7.05 -9.16
N TYR A 67 3.90 5.90 -8.64
CA TYR A 67 4.03 5.68 -7.20
C TYR A 67 5.01 6.66 -6.55
N ASN A 68 6.10 7.03 -7.23
CA ASN A 68 7.06 8.00 -6.74
C ASN A 68 6.44 9.39 -6.51
N LYS A 69 5.49 9.81 -7.36
CA LYS A 69 4.74 11.05 -7.15
C LYS A 69 3.82 10.97 -5.93
N ILE A 70 3.19 9.81 -5.69
CA ILE A 70 2.38 9.56 -4.49
C ILE A 70 3.24 9.63 -3.23
N LYS A 71 4.38 8.94 -3.23
CA LYS A 71 5.30 8.86 -2.08
C LYS A 71 5.84 10.23 -1.63
N LYS A 72 5.97 11.18 -2.54
CA LYS A 72 6.44 12.54 -2.25
C LYS A 72 5.37 13.47 -1.66
N GLN A 73 4.12 13.02 -1.57
CA GLN A 73 3.01 13.82 -1.03
C GLN A 73 3.01 13.83 0.50
N SER A 74 2.55 14.93 1.11
CA SER A 74 2.16 14.96 2.52
C SER A 74 0.81 14.27 2.68
N LEU A 75 0.78 13.10 3.33
CA LEU A 75 -0.38 12.21 3.41
C LEU A 75 -0.76 11.82 4.86
N HIS A 76 -0.17 12.45 5.87
CA HIS A 76 -0.30 12.06 7.27
C HIS A 76 -1.10 13.05 8.12
N SER A 77 -2.19 13.63 7.58
CA SER A 77 -3.12 14.42 8.38
C SER A 77 -4.17 13.52 9.05
N GLN A 78 -4.77 14.02 10.14
CA GLN A 78 -5.88 13.35 10.84
C GLN A 78 -7.10 13.19 9.93
N GLU A 79 -7.44 14.24 9.16
CA GLU A 79 -8.55 14.23 8.21
C GLU A 79 -8.40 13.11 7.17
N ILE A 80 -7.21 13.00 6.56
CA ILE A 80 -6.89 11.91 5.61
C ILE A 80 -7.02 10.56 6.31
N SER A 81 -6.49 10.43 7.53
CA SER A 81 -6.49 9.16 8.28
C SER A 81 -7.91 8.68 8.58
N ASN A 82 -8.80 9.58 8.98
CA ASN A 82 -10.21 9.28 9.25
C ASN A 82 -10.94 8.83 7.96
N HIS A 83 -10.66 9.47 6.84
CA HIS A 83 -11.30 9.16 5.55
C HIS A 83 -10.84 7.82 4.96
N VAL A 84 -9.60 7.39 5.22
CA VAL A 84 -9.05 6.10 4.73
C VAL A 84 -9.90 4.92 5.17
N GLY A 85 -10.34 4.90 6.43
CA GLY A 85 -11.15 3.79 6.98
C GLY A 85 -12.47 3.60 6.21
N TYR A 86 -13.12 4.69 5.84
CA TYR A 86 -14.31 4.67 5.01
C TYR A 86 -14.00 4.20 3.58
N LEU A 87 -12.98 4.77 2.97
CA LEU A 87 -12.63 4.50 1.57
C LEU A 87 -12.18 3.06 1.35
N ALA A 88 -11.46 2.47 2.31
CA ALA A 88 -10.96 1.11 2.22
C ALA A 88 -12.06 0.03 2.27
N LYS A 89 -13.27 0.36 2.73
CA LYS A 89 -14.44 -0.55 2.70
C LYS A 89 -15.04 -0.68 1.30
N ASN A 90 -14.80 0.29 0.41
CA ASN A 90 -15.37 0.30 -0.94
C ASN A 90 -14.63 -0.72 -1.84
N LYS A 91 -15.36 -1.72 -2.33
CA LYS A 91 -14.82 -2.80 -3.18
C LYS A 91 -14.20 -2.28 -4.48
N ASP A 92 -14.86 -1.32 -5.15
CA ASP A 92 -14.38 -0.75 -6.41
C ASP A 92 -13.08 0.04 -6.22
N VAL A 93 -12.96 0.77 -5.11
CA VAL A 93 -11.73 1.46 -4.73
C VAL A 93 -10.60 0.45 -4.50
N ARG A 94 -10.87 -0.63 -3.77
CA ARG A 94 -9.90 -1.70 -3.55
C ARG A 94 -9.41 -2.30 -4.87
N GLU A 95 -10.28 -2.53 -5.84
CA GLU A 95 -9.89 -3.02 -7.16
C GLU A 95 -9.01 -2.02 -7.93
N ILE A 96 -9.25 -0.72 -7.81
CA ILE A 96 -8.38 0.31 -8.39
C ILE A 96 -6.98 0.22 -7.78
N MET A 97 -6.89 0.15 -6.44
CA MET A 97 -5.61 0.04 -5.73
C MET A 97 -4.87 -1.24 -6.08
N LYS A 98 -5.58 -2.36 -6.16
CA LYS A 98 -5.03 -3.66 -6.57
C LYS A 98 -4.46 -3.62 -7.99
N LYS A 99 -5.21 -3.08 -8.95
CA LYS A 99 -4.75 -2.93 -10.34
C LYS A 99 -3.50 -2.04 -10.42
N PHE A 100 -3.49 -0.93 -9.69
CA PHE A 100 -2.35 -0.03 -9.62
C PHE A 100 -1.10 -0.74 -9.07
N GLN A 101 -1.22 -1.45 -7.96
CA GLN A 101 -0.12 -2.21 -7.35
C GLN A 101 0.39 -3.31 -8.29
N LYS A 102 -0.49 -4.10 -8.89
CA LYS A 102 -0.12 -5.15 -9.84
C LYS A 102 0.64 -4.61 -11.05
N ARG A 103 0.28 -3.42 -11.54
CA ARG A 103 1.01 -2.74 -12.63
C ARG A 103 2.46 -2.44 -12.24
N ILE A 104 2.70 -2.00 -11.01
CA ILE A 104 4.05 -1.71 -10.51
C ILE A 104 4.83 -3.02 -10.28
N ILE A 105 4.19 -4.02 -9.67
CA ILE A 105 4.78 -5.32 -9.39
C ILE A 105 5.28 -5.99 -10.68
N LYS A 106 4.50 -5.92 -11.76
CA LYS A 106 4.91 -6.46 -13.07
C LYS A 106 6.18 -5.80 -13.63
N LYS A 107 6.39 -4.52 -13.35
CA LYS A 107 7.57 -3.75 -13.82
C LYS A 107 8.81 -3.96 -12.95
N ASN A 108 8.65 -4.45 -11.72
CA ASN A 108 9.73 -4.58 -10.75
C ASN A 108 9.87 -6.04 -10.31
N LYS A 109 10.88 -6.74 -10.84
CA LYS A 109 11.15 -8.14 -10.46
C LYS A 109 11.62 -8.29 -9.00
N ARG A 110 12.18 -7.22 -8.41
CA ARG A 110 12.67 -7.18 -7.03
C ARG A 110 11.84 -6.15 -6.26
N ILE A 111 10.90 -6.63 -5.42
CA ILE A 111 9.90 -5.76 -4.79
C ILE A 111 9.51 -6.27 -3.40
N CYS A 112 9.30 -5.34 -2.48
CA CYS A 112 8.64 -5.54 -1.21
C CYS A 112 7.33 -4.74 -1.21
N VAL A 113 6.24 -5.39 -0.87
CA VAL A 113 4.93 -4.74 -0.76
C VAL A 113 4.45 -4.88 0.67
N GLU A 114 4.10 -3.77 1.30
CA GLU A 114 3.52 -3.77 2.64
C GLU A 114 2.05 -3.37 2.64
N GLY A 115 1.26 -4.01 3.50
CA GLY A 115 -0.17 -3.76 3.63
C GLY A 115 -0.83 -4.62 4.69
N ARG A 116 -2.08 -5.00 4.45
CA ARG A 116 -2.86 -5.84 5.36
C ARG A 116 -3.29 -7.17 4.75
N ASP A 117 -3.30 -7.27 3.42
CA ASP A 117 -3.77 -8.41 2.65
C ASP A 117 -2.87 -8.67 1.42
N ILE A 118 -1.58 -8.39 1.56
CA ILE A 118 -0.65 -8.47 0.43
C ILE A 118 -0.43 -9.91 -0.02
N ALA A 119 -0.10 -10.80 0.90
CA ALA A 119 0.12 -12.21 0.61
C ALA A 119 -1.16 -12.91 0.14
N SER A 120 -2.30 -12.58 0.75
CA SER A 120 -3.58 -13.22 0.45
C SER A 120 -4.32 -12.67 -0.79
N THR A 121 -4.02 -11.43 -1.21
CA THR A 121 -4.76 -10.75 -2.28
C THR A 121 -3.87 -10.23 -3.39
N ILE A 122 -2.84 -9.45 -3.06
CA ILE A 122 -2.03 -8.75 -4.06
C ILE A 122 -1.00 -9.68 -4.70
N LEU A 123 -0.25 -10.41 -3.88
CA LEU A 123 0.80 -11.36 -4.29
C LEU A 123 0.39 -12.83 -4.11
N LYS A 124 -0.90 -13.13 -4.08
CA LYS A 124 -1.43 -14.50 -3.93
C LYS A 124 -1.11 -15.36 -5.15
N LYS A 125 -1.32 -14.80 -6.35
CA LYS A 125 -1.11 -15.46 -7.66
C LYS A 125 -0.62 -14.40 -8.66
N ASN A 126 0.18 -14.83 -9.63
CA ASN A 126 0.63 -14.08 -10.81
C ASN A 126 0.91 -12.57 -10.63
N PRO A 127 2.06 -12.22 -10.10
CA PRO A 127 3.08 -13.06 -9.52
C PRO A 127 2.80 -13.39 -8.05
N ARG A 128 3.24 -14.56 -7.59
CA ARG A 128 3.21 -14.94 -6.19
C ARG A 128 4.43 -14.36 -5.47
N TYR A 129 4.31 -14.15 -4.15
CA TYR A 129 5.45 -13.83 -3.30
C TYR A 129 6.41 -15.03 -3.18
N ASP A 130 7.68 -14.72 -2.98
CA ASP A 130 8.71 -15.70 -2.62
C ASP A 130 8.77 -15.86 -1.09
N LEU A 131 8.59 -14.76 -0.34
CA LEU A 131 8.52 -14.72 1.13
C LEU A 131 7.35 -13.86 1.58
N ALA A 132 6.71 -14.25 2.68
CA ALA A 132 5.66 -13.48 3.34
C ALA A 132 5.96 -13.37 4.83
N PHE A 133 5.89 -12.14 5.37
CA PHE A 133 6.01 -11.84 6.78
C PHE A 133 4.69 -11.28 7.30
N TYR A 134 4.27 -11.75 8.46
CA TYR A 134 3.15 -11.18 9.18
C TYR A 134 3.65 -10.55 10.48
N PHE A 135 3.50 -9.23 10.59
CA PHE A 135 3.96 -8.46 11.74
C PHE A 135 2.86 -8.35 12.78
N THR A 136 3.15 -8.83 13.99
CA THR A 136 2.26 -8.69 15.15
C THR A 136 2.94 -7.85 16.22
N CYS A 137 2.17 -7.25 17.10
CA CYS A 137 2.67 -6.67 18.33
C CYS A 137 1.62 -6.80 19.44
N ASN A 138 2.09 -6.72 20.69
CA ASN A 138 1.23 -6.67 21.85
C ASN A 138 0.30 -5.43 21.78
N LEU A 139 -0.97 -5.57 22.19
CA LEU A 139 -1.96 -4.50 22.18
C LEU A 139 -1.51 -3.26 22.94
N ASN A 140 -0.83 -3.44 24.09
CA ASN A 140 -0.30 -2.33 24.89
C ASN A 140 0.75 -1.53 24.11
N LEU A 141 1.67 -2.21 23.40
CA LEU A 141 2.67 -1.55 22.55
C LEU A 141 2.02 -0.87 21.35
N ALA A 142 0.99 -1.47 20.77
CA ALA A 142 0.26 -0.89 19.64
C ALA A 142 -0.48 0.40 20.03
N SER A 143 -1.04 0.48 21.24
CA SER A 143 -1.72 1.68 21.73
C SER A 143 -0.75 2.83 22.00
N ILE A 144 0.43 2.55 22.53
CA ILE A 144 1.48 3.56 22.79
C ILE A 144 2.03 4.16 21.48
N ARG A 145 2.04 3.39 20.39
CA ARG A 145 2.60 3.78 19.08
C ARG A 145 1.59 4.49 18.17
N ARG A 146 0.33 4.62 18.56
CA ARG A 146 -0.73 5.31 17.81
C ARG A 146 -0.80 6.78 18.17
#